data_7d4e4de23fddd96981985caa2140fe59
#
_entry.id   7d4e4de23fddd96981985caa2140fe59
#
_cell.length_a   1.000
_cell.length_b   1.000
_cell.length_c   1.000
_cell.angle_alpha   90.00
_cell.angle_beta   90.00
_cell.angle_gamma   90.00
#
_symmetry.space_group_name_H-M   'P 1'
#
loop_
_entity.id
_entity.type
_entity.pdbx_description
1 polymer ?
#
loop_
_entity_poly.entity_id
_entity_poly.type
_entity_poly.pdbx_seq_one_letter_code
_entity_poly.pdbx_strand_id
1 'polypeptide(L)'
;MNKTPLLLALVASLGLAGCSTLAPKDTAVAPGIPAQWPAEASQGEVTDVAALGWRDFFADERLQQVIGQALDNNRDLRVAVLNVEKARGQYRVQRADRVPGLAATGQMERQGTNAGVTEQFTAGVGVADFELDLFGRVRNLSESALQQYFAVAANRRNAQLSLVAETATAWLTYGADAQQLRISEATLKTYEDSLRLAEARHERGGSSGLELSQTRTLVETARTDAARLRGQLAQDRNALALLAGGQVDADLLPDSIEPQLLALAPPPAGLPSDVLLQRPDIMAAEHQLLAANANIGAARAAFFPSITLTGSIGSGSGELSNLFDSGTRVWSFLPKITLPIFQGGKLRANLAVANADRDIALAQYEKAIQSGFRETSDALALNVSLDEQVSAQQRLVDAAETANRLSQARYDAGLDSFVTLLDARRTAYSAQQTRLQTELAQQTNRITLYKVMGGGWHERG
;
A
#
# COMPACT_ATOMS: atom_id res chain seq x y z
N MET A 1 55.54 2.71 -42.96
CA MET A 1 54.09 2.90 -43.07
C MET A 1 53.53 3.01 -41.67
N ASN A 2 53.15 4.21 -41.23
CA ASN A 2 52.70 4.46 -39.86
C ASN A 2 51.31 3.83 -39.62
N LYS A 3 51.25 2.81 -38.76
CA LYS A 3 49.99 2.14 -38.36
C LYS A 3 49.20 2.91 -37.25
N THR A 4 49.75 4.02 -36.78
CA THR A 4 49.19 4.86 -35.71
C THR A 4 47.82 5.49 -36.04
N PRO A 5 47.50 5.98 -37.26
CA PRO A 5 46.19 6.59 -37.53
C PRO A 5 45.06 5.53 -37.57
N LEU A 6 45.35 4.28 -37.95
CA LEU A 6 44.37 3.19 -37.99
C LEU A 6 43.95 2.73 -36.57
N LEU A 7 44.92 2.69 -35.66
CA LEU A 7 44.64 2.41 -34.23
C LEU A 7 43.83 3.53 -33.56
N LEU A 8 44.11 4.80 -33.85
CA LEU A 8 43.34 5.93 -33.35
C LEU A 8 41.90 5.95 -33.90
N ALA A 9 41.72 5.61 -35.18
CA ALA A 9 40.37 5.54 -35.79
C ALA A 9 39.57 4.35 -35.23
N LEU A 10 40.21 3.22 -34.94
CA LEU A 10 39.56 2.07 -34.31
C LEU A 10 39.16 2.36 -32.85
N VAL A 11 40.00 3.07 -32.09
CA VAL A 11 39.71 3.50 -30.72
C VAL A 11 38.60 4.56 -30.69
N ALA A 12 38.58 5.49 -31.67
CA ALA A 12 37.54 6.51 -31.80
C ALA A 12 36.18 5.91 -32.21
N SER A 13 36.16 4.89 -33.08
CA SER A 13 34.91 4.21 -33.48
C SER A 13 34.35 3.30 -32.36
N LEU A 14 35.19 2.69 -31.54
CA LEU A 14 34.77 1.97 -30.32
C LEU A 14 34.22 2.93 -29.25
N GLY A 15 34.74 4.15 -29.13
CA GLY A 15 34.24 5.17 -28.19
C GLY A 15 32.84 5.70 -28.52
N LEU A 16 32.48 5.79 -29.80
CA LEU A 16 31.16 6.25 -30.24
C LEU A 16 30.06 5.18 -30.08
N ALA A 17 30.39 3.89 -30.11
CA ALA A 17 29.45 2.82 -29.91
C ALA A 17 29.15 2.55 -28.40
N GLY A 18 29.98 3.04 -27.49
CA GLY A 18 29.90 2.77 -26.03
C GLY A 18 28.84 3.59 -25.31
N CYS A 19 28.17 4.56 -25.94
CA CYS A 19 27.18 5.41 -25.23
C CYS A 19 25.76 4.87 -25.21
N SER A 20 25.45 3.70 -25.81
CA SER A 20 24.12 3.11 -25.77
C SER A 20 23.99 2.16 -24.58
N THR A 21 22.86 2.24 -23.86
CA THR A 21 22.53 1.22 -22.84
C THR A 21 22.33 -0.13 -23.51
N LEU A 22 22.85 -1.18 -22.87
CA LEU A 22 22.60 -2.58 -23.28
C LEU A 22 21.29 -3.14 -22.67
N ALA A 23 20.57 -2.33 -21.91
CA ALA A 23 19.22 -2.66 -21.44
C ALA A 23 18.27 -2.84 -22.64
N PRO A 24 17.29 -3.75 -22.57
CA PRO A 24 16.20 -3.81 -23.53
C PRO A 24 15.49 -2.45 -23.62
N LYS A 25 14.96 -2.11 -24.79
CA LYS A 25 14.05 -0.97 -24.91
C LYS A 25 12.76 -1.32 -24.17
N ASP A 26 12.23 -0.34 -23.45
CA ASP A 26 10.93 -0.48 -22.81
C ASP A 26 9.88 -0.73 -23.89
N THR A 27 9.25 -1.88 -23.86
CA THR A 27 8.09 -2.18 -24.69
C THR A 27 6.86 -1.80 -23.88
N ALA A 28 6.03 -0.90 -24.43
CA ALA A 28 4.74 -0.61 -23.85
C ALA A 28 3.96 -1.93 -23.70
N VAL A 29 3.63 -2.28 -22.48
CA VAL A 29 2.81 -3.45 -22.20
C VAL A 29 1.37 -3.05 -22.50
N ALA A 30 0.74 -3.72 -23.49
CA ALA A 30 -0.69 -3.57 -23.70
C ALA A 30 -1.39 -4.32 -22.56
N PRO A 31 -2.05 -3.63 -21.62
CA PRO A 31 -2.81 -4.32 -20.59
C PRO A 31 -3.94 -5.10 -21.28
N GLY A 32 -4.03 -6.41 -21.03
CA GLY A 32 -5.10 -7.26 -21.57
C GLY A 32 -6.46 -7.00 -20.89
N ILE A 33 -6.81 -5.73 -20.68
CA ILE A 33 -8.04 -5.26 -20.04
C ILE A 33 -8.88 -4.45 -21.03
N PRO A 34 -10.22 -4.39 -20.87
CA PRO A 34 -11.07 -3.52 -21.67
C PRO A 34 -10.67 -2.05 -21.53
N ALA A 35 -10.84 -1.27 -22.60
CA ALA A 35 -10.50 0.17 -22.61
C ALA A 35 -11.40 1.02 -21.71
N GLN A 36 -12.60 0.52 -21.36
CA GLN A 36 -13.60 1.20 -20.52
C GLN A 36 -14.31 0.17 -19.65
N TRP A 37 -14.77 0.61 -18.48
CA TRP A 37 -15.68 -0.21 -17.67
C TRP A 37 -17.09 -0.29 -18.27
N PRO A 38 -17.86 -1.38 -18.00
CA PRO A 38 -19.24 -1.50 -18.48
C PRO A 38 -20.10 -0.29 -18.08
N ALA A 39 -21.05 0.07 -18.94
CA ALA A 39 -21.86 1.28 -18.85
C ALA A 39 -22.93 1.29 -17.73
N GLU A 40 -22.97 0.31 -16.85
CA GLU A 40 -23.96 0.18 -15.77
C GLU A 40 -23.68 1.11 -14.57
N ALA A 41 -22.58 1.84 -14.59
CA ALA A 41 -22.24 2.84 -13.58
C ALA A 41 -23.01 4.16 -13.83
N SER A 42 -23.37 4.85 -12.75
CA SER A 42 -24.25 6.02 -12.73
C SER A 42 -23.92 7.12 -13.76
N GLN A 43 -24.97 7.87 -14.20
CA GLN A 43 -24.84 9.09 -14.99
C GLN A 43 -24.36 10.26 -14.08
N GLY A 44 -23.06 10.38 -13.88
CA GLY A 44 -22.42 11.45 -13.10
C GLY A 44 -21.39 12.23 -13.94
N GLU A 45 -21.01 13.41 -13.49
CA GLU A 45 -19.95 14.22 -14.09
C GLU A 45 -18.59 13.56 -13.80
N VAL A 46 -17.68 13.54 -14.79
CA VAL A 46 -16.33 12.93 -14.63
C VAL A 46 -15.52 13.76 -13.63
N THR A 47 -15.53 13.35 -12.38
CA THR A 47 -14.61 13.91 -11.38
C THR A 47 -13.32 13.11 -11.42
N ASP A 48 -12.19 13.78 -11.57
CA ASP A 48 -10.87 13.15 -11.46
C ASP A 48 -10.64 12.73 -9.99
N VAL A 49 -11.05 11.51 -9.67
CA VAL A 49 -10.96 10.96 -8.30
C VAL A 49 -9.51 10.83 -7.86
N ALA A 50 -8.57 10.60 -8.79
CA ALA A 50 -7.14 10.51 -8.47
C ALA A 50 -6.58 11.86 -7.97
N ALA A 51 -7.14 12.98 -8.45
CA ALA A 51 -6.76 14.32 -8.01
C ALA A 51 -7.47 14.78 -6.71
N LEU A 52 -8.48 14.02 -6.23
CA LEU A 52 -9.25 14.38 -5.04
C LEU A 52 -8.49 14.00 -3.77
N GLY A 53 -8.15 14.99 -2.96
CA GLY A 53 -7.55 14.79 -1.64
C GLY A 53 -8.52 14.11 -0.67
N TRP A 54 -7.99 13.37 0.30
CA TRP A 54 -8.85 12.71 1.30
C TRP A 54 -9.66 13.70 2.15
N ARG A 55 -9.15 14.91 2.39
CA ARG A 55 -9.88 15.97 3.10
C ARG A 55 -11.10 16.48 2.33
N ASP A 56 -11.02 16.50 1.01
CA ASP A 56 -12.13 16.90 0.15
C ASP A 56 -13.15 15.75 -0.01
N PHE A 57 -12.69 14.50 0.16
CA PHE A 57 -13.53 13.30 0.08
C PHE A 57 -14.35 13.06 1.35
N PHE A 58 -13.76 13.20 2.54
CA PHE A 58 -14.44 13.00 3.81
C PHE A 58 -14.96 14.33 4.34
N ALA A 59 -16.29 14.48 4.45
CA ALA A 59 -16.91 15.73 4.89
C ALA A 59 -16.94 15.91 6.42
N ASP A 60 -16.85 14.85 7.21
CA ASP A 60 -16.87 14.90 8.68
C ASP A 60 -15.51 15.33 9.25
N GLU A 61 -15.47 16.46 9.95
CA GLU A 61 -14.25 17.01 10.55
C GLU A 61 -13.66 16.10 11.63
N ARG A 62 -14.49 15.33 12.37
CA ARG A 62 -14.03 14.36 13.39
C ARG A 62 -13.26 13.23 12.72
N LEU A 63 -13.83 12.70 11.62
CA LEU A 63 -13.14 11.67 10.82
C LEU A 63 -11.84 12.20 10.23
N GLN A 64 -11.83 13.44 9.72
CA GLN A 64 -10.61 14.05 9.20
C GLN A 64 -9.52 14.18 10.28
N GLN A 65 -9.89 14.50 11.52
CA GLN A 65 -8.94 14.57 12.64
C GLN A 65 -8.38 13.19 12.99
N VAL A 66 -9.22 12.15 13.01
CA VAL A 66 -8.77 10.76 13.28
C VAL A 66 -7.86 10.26 12.17
N ILE A 67 -8.17 10.54 10.88
CA ILE A 67 -7.29 10.21 9.76
C ILE A 67 -5.95 10.97 9.88
N GLY A 68 -5.99 12.26 10.22
CA GLY A 68 -4.79 13.06 10.48
C GLY A 68 -3.92 12.43 11.58
N GLN A 69 -4.52 12.06 12.70
CA GLN A 69 -3.83 11.36 13.79
C GLN A 69 -3.20 10.05 13.32
N ALA A 70 -3.92 9.27 12.49
CA ALA A 70 -3.41 8.01 11.93
C ALA A 70 -2.20 8.27 11.01
N LEU A 71 -2.27 9.24 10.13
CA LEU A 71 -1.18 9.59 9.22
C LEU A 71 0.09 10.04 9.96
N ASP A 72 -0.07 10.73 11.09
CA ASP A 72 1.06 11.21 11.90
C ASP A 72 1.67 10.11 12.77
N ASN A 73 0.87 9.18 13.30
CA ASN A 73 1.28 8.29 14.38
C ASN A 73 1.32 6.80 14.02
N ASN A 74 0.72 6.38 12.89
CA ASN A 74 0.66 4.97 12.53
C ASN A 74 2.05 4.38 12.30
N ARG A 75 2.32 3.22 12.94
CA ARG A 75 3.65 2.58 12.91
C ARG A 75 3.96 1.91 11.57
N ASP A 76 2.98 1.36 10.90
CA ASP A 76 3.18 0.72 9.60
C ASP A 76 3.48 1.77 8.52
N LEU A 77 2.79 2.91 8.55
CA LEU A 77 3.13 4.04 7.68
C LEU A 77 4.54 4.58 7.98
N ARG A 78 4.93 4.66 9.26
CA ARG A 78 6.29 5.04 9.65
C ARG A 78 7.34 4.07 9.10
N VAL A 79 7.08 2.76 9.14
CA VAL A 79 7.94 1.74 8.52
C VAL A 79 8.03 1.95 7.01
N ALA A 80 6.90 2.24 6.33
CA ALA A 80 6.90 2.54 4.90
C ALA A 80 7.76 3.77 4.56
N VAL A 81 7.68 4.85 5.34
CA VAL A 81 8.54 6.05 5.19
C VAL A 81 10.02 5.71 5.36
N LEU A 82 10.37 4.96 6.40
CA LEU A 82 11.77 4.54 6.64
C LEU A 82 12.31 3.61 5.55
N ASN A 83 11.46 2.78 4.95
CA ASN A 83 11.84 1.98 3.79
C ASN A 83 12.18 2.84 2.56
N VAL A 84 11.49 3.96 2.36
CA VAL A 84 11.85 4.94 1.31
C VAL A 84 13.22 5.56 1.58
N GLU A 85 13.51 5.96 2.83
CA GLU A 85 14.83 6.48 3.21
C GLU A 85 15.93 5.45 3.00
N LYS A 86 15.69 4.19 3.39
CA LYS A 86 16.59 3.06 3.16
C LYS A 86 16.86 2.86 1.67
N ALA A 87 15.83 2.79 0.84
CA ALA A 87 15.96 2.61 -0.61
C ALA A 87 16.70 3.78 -1.26
N ARG A 88 16.45 5.01 -0.81
CA ARG A 88 17.21 6.21 -1.21
C ARG A 88 18.70 6.11 -0.84
N GLY A 89 18.99 5.59 0.36
CA GLY A 89 20.35 5.31 0.80
C GLY A 89 21.04 4.29 -0.10
N GLN A 90 20.36 3.17 -0.41
CA GLN A 90 20.85 2.12 -1.31
C GLN A 90 21.14 2.66 -2.72
N TYR A 91 20.22 3.46 -3.28
CA TYR A 91 20.45 4.15 -4.55
C TYR A 91 21.69 5.06 -4.51
N ARG A 92 21.88 5.83 -3.42
CA ARG A 92 23.08 6.68 -3.28
C ARG A 92 24.37 5.87 -3.21
N VAL A 93 24.36 4.73 -2.52
CA VAL A 93 25.50 3.81 -2.48
C VAL A 93 25.82 3.32 -3.89
N GLN A 94 24.82 2.80 -4.63
CA GLN A 94 25.02 2.31 -5.98
C GLN A 94 25.43 3.40 -6.97
N ARG A 95 24.93 4.62 -6.78
CA ARG A 95 25.31 5.79 -7.59
C ARG A 95 26.75 6.23 -7.29
N ALA A 96 27.24 6.05 -6.07
CA ALA A 96 28.62 6.41 -5.69
C ALA A 96 29.66 5.61 -6.47
N ASP A 97 29.35 4.38 -6.92
CA ASP A 97 30.23 3.57 -7.76
C ASP A 97 30.54 4.21 -9.13
N ARG A 98 29.81 5.27 -9.52
CA ARG A 98 30.03 6.04 -10.77
C ARG A 98 31.15 7.09 -10.65
N VAL A 99 31.67 7.31 -9.45
CA VAL A 99 32.74 8.26 -9.18
C VAL A 99 33.87 7.56 -8.43
N PRO A 100 35.15 7.89 -8.68
CA PRO A 100 36.25 7.27 -7.99
C PRO A 100 36.23 7.59 -6.48
N GLY A 101 36.34 6.55 -5.64
CA GLY A 101 36.55 6.71 -4.20
C GLY A 101 38.00 7.06 -3.89
N LEU A 102 38.24 8.03 -2.99
CA LEU A 102 39.57 8.38 -2.53
C LEU A 102 39.80 7.83 -1.10
N ALA A 103 40.89 7.10 -0.93
CA ALA A 103 41.26 6.55 0.38
C ALA A 103 42.69 6.92 0.75
N ALA A 104 42.91 7.19 2.03
CA ALA A 104 44.26 7.23 2.60
C ALA A 104 44.65 5.83 3.06
N THR A 105 45.85 5.36 2.68
CA THR A 105 46.34 4.04 3.02
C THR A 105 47.73 4.15 3.65
N GLY A 106 47.96 3.34 4.69
CA GLY A 106 49.29 3.08 5.22
C GLY A 106 49.52 1.56 5.20
N GLN A 107 50.64 1.12 4.64
CA GLN A 107 50.95 -0.29 4.48
C GLN A 107 52.41 -0.54 4.88
N MET A 108 52.65 -1.67 5.54
CA MET A 108 53.97 -2.25 5.74
C MET A 108 54.00 -3.60 5.04
N GLU A 109 54.93 -3.78 4.13
CA GLU A 109 55.17 -5.02 3.44
C GLU A 109 56.54 -5.59 3.88
N ARG A 110 56.56 -6.85 4.28
CA ARG A 110 57.78 -7.56 4.63
C ARG A 110 57.87 -8.83 3.80
N GLN A 111 58.88 -8.91 2.95
CA GLN A 111 59.07 -10.01 2.05
C GLN A 111 60.39 -10.71 2.34
N GLY A 112 60.36 -12.02 2.58
CA GLY A 112 61.53 -12.86 2.77
C GLY A 112 61.85 -13.62 1.48
N THR A 113 63.15 -13.57 1.05
CA THR A 113 63.67 -14.37 -0.07
C THR A 113 64.95 -15.06 0.40
N ASN A 114 65.50 -15.96 -0.42
CA ASN A 114 66.80 -16.58 -0.12
C ASN A 114 67.96 -15.57 -0.03
N ALA A 115 67.76 -14.34 -0.51
CA ALA A 115 68.74 -13.26 -0.46
C ALA A 115 68.61 -12.37 0.79
N GLY A 116 67.56 -12.58 1.62
CA GLY A 116 67.31 -11.80 2.83
C GLY A 116 65.86 -11.35 2.96
N VAL A 117 65.61 -10.51 3.97
CA VAL A 117 64.30 -9.89 4.27
C VAL A 117 64.35 -8.44 3.82
N THR A 118 63.34 -8.00 3.04
CA THR A 118 63.11 -6.60 2.70
C THR A 118 61.86 -6.11 3.40
N GLU A 119 61.91 -4.89 3.93
CA GLU A 119 60.76 -4.18 4.51
C GLU A 119 60.49 -2.92 3.69
N GLN A 120 59.20 -2.65 3.47
CA GLN A 120 58.79 -1.43 2.79
C GLN A 120 57.58 -0.85 3.50
N PHE A 121 57.69 0.40 3.87
CA PHE A 121 56.60 1.21 4.45
C PHE A 121 56.09 2.17 3.38
N THR A 122 54.80 2.25 3.17
CA THR A 122 54.17 3.18 2.26
C THR A 122 53.02 3.88 2.97
N ALA A 123 52.84 5.19 2.73
CA ALA A 123 51.72 5.96 3.15
C ALA A 123 51.30 6.93 2.05
N GLY A 124 50.01 7.02 1.75
CA GLY A 124 49.57 7.86 0.65
C GLY A 124 48.05 7.95 0.52
N VAL A 125 47.62 8.62 -0.52
CA VAL A 125 46.22 8.70 -0.91
C VAL A 125 46.07 8.15 -2.33
N GLY A 126 44.94 7.51 -2.59
CA GLY A 126 44.74 6.90 -3.90
C GLY A 126 43.29 6.47 -4.17
N VAL A 127 43.10 6.11 -5.41
CA VAL A 127 41.87 5.49 -5.92
C VAL A 127 42.19 4.02 -6.22
N ALA A 128 41.36 3.11 -5.75
CA ALA A 128 41.51 1.68 -6.04
C ALA A 128 40.33 1.16 -6.86
N ASP A 129 40.66 0.38 -7.89
CA ASP A 129 39.73 -0.41 -8.72
C ASP A 129 38.50 0.36 -9.24
N PHE A 130 38.66 1.66 -9.54
CA PHE A 130 37.58 2.43 -10.15
C PHE A 130 37.28 1.93 -11.55
N GLU A 131 36.04 1.45 -11.79
CA GLU A 131 35.61 0.94 -13.09
C GLU A 131 35.18 2.08 -14.03
N LEU A 132 35.83 2.17 -15.18
CA LEU A 132 35.40 3.02 -16.29
C LEU A 132 34.21 2.35 -16.99
N ASP A 133 33.02 2.91 -16.82
CA ASP A 133 31.75 2.32 -17.28
C ASP A 133 31.50 2.57 -18.78
N LEU A 134 32.29 1.94 -19.64
CA LEU A 134 32.18 2.09 -21.09
C LEU A 134 30.98 1.35 -21.68
N PHE A 135 30.57 0.24 -21.05
CA PHE A 135 29.48 -0.62 -21.52
C PHE A 135 28.19 -0.48 -20.68
N GLY A 136 28.16 0.48 -19.76
CA GLY A 136 26.98 0.83 -18.99
C GLY A 136 26.63 -0.15 -17.86
N ARG A 137 27.58 -0.97 -17.37
CA ARG A 137 27.33 -1.90 -16.26
C ARG A 137 26.96 -1.15 -14.98
N VAL A 138 27.81 -0.22 -14.56
CA VAL A 138 27.61 0.57 -13.33
C VAL A 138 26.41 1.51 -13.47
N ARG A 139 26.24 2.10 -14.68
CA ARG A 139 25.08 2.93 -14.97
C ARG A 139 23.77 2.15 -14.86
N ASN A 140 23.68 0.95 -15.43
CA ASN A 140 22.49 0.13 -15.38
C ASN A 140 22.18 -0.37 -13.97
N LEU A 141 23.19 -0.72 -13.16
CA LEU A 141 23.00 -1.06 -11.74
C LEU A 141 22.47 0.14 -10.95
N SER A 142 23.01 1.35 -11.20
CA SER A 142 22.53 2.58 -10.58
C SER A 142 21.09 2.91 -11.02
N GLU A 143 20.74 2.66 -12.29
CA GLU A 143 19.37 2.82 -12.79
C GLU A 143 18.41 1.83 -12.16
N SER A 144 18.80 0.55 -12.05
CA SER A 144 18.01 -0.45 -11.34
C SER A 144 17.71 -0.02 -9.89
N ALA A 145 18.74 0.45 -9.16
CA ALA A 145 18.57 0.94 -7.80
C ALA A 145 17.67 2.19 -7.72
N LEU A 146 17.71 3.07 -8.72
CA LEU A 146 16.82 4.23 -8.83
C LEU A 146 15.37 3.80 -9.02
N GLN A 147 15.13 2.86 -9.92
CA GLN A 147 13.77 2.35 -10.17
C GLN A 147 13.24 1.58 -8.94
N GLN A 148 14.07 0.83 -8.24
CA GLN A 148 13.70 0.21 -6.95
C GLN A 148 13.31 1.27 -5.90
N TYR A 149 14.04 2.39 -5.83
CA TYR A 149 13.66 3.51 -4.96
C TYR A 149 12.28 4.07 -5.33
N PHE A 150 11.97 4.27 -6.61
CA PHE A 150 10.66 4.73 -7.04
C PHE A 150 9.55 3.71 -6.75
N ALA A 151 9.81 2.41 -6.91
CA ALA A 151 8.86 1.36 -6.52
C ALA A 151 8.51 1.42 -5.03
N VAL A 152 9.52 1.58 -4.16
CA VAL A 152 9.31 1.71 -2.70
C VAL A 152 8.57 3.02 -2.36
N ALA A 153 8.86 4.12 -3.08
CA ALA A 153 8.16 5.38 -2.89
C ALA A 153 6.67 5.28 -3.30
N ALA A 154 6.37 4.54 -4.37
CA ALA A 154 4.99 4.25 -4.77
C ALA A 154 4.28 3.36 -3.74
N ASN A 155 4.96 2.33 -3.22
CA ASN A 155 4.42 1.48 -2.14
C ASN A 155 4.09 2.27 -0.86
N ARG A 156 4.89 3.29 -0.51
CA ARG A 156 4.56 4.19 0.62
C ARG A 156 3.25 4.94 0.36
N ARG A 157 3.04 5.44 -0.87
CA ARG A 157 1.77 6.10 -1.24
C ARG A 157 0.59 5.15 -1.13
N ASN A 158 0.75 3.91 -1.59
CA ASN A 158 -0.26 2.86 -1.45
C ASN A 158 -0.57 2.55 0.02
N ALA A 159 0.43 2.48 0.88
CA ALA A 159 0.25 2.30 2.33
C ALA A 159 -0.51 3.47 2.96
N GLN A 160 -0.20 4.71 2.57
CA GLN A 160 -0.92 5.91 3.02
C GLN A 160 -2.40 5.86 2.61
N LEU A 161 -2.68 5.57 1.35
CA LEU A 161 -4.04 5.44 0.81
C LEU A 161 -4.82 4.32 1.52
N SER A 162 -4.18 3.18 1.75
CA SER A 162 -4.77 2.07 2.49
C SER A 162 -5.09 2.45 3.93
N LEU A 163 -4.17 3.12 4.63
CA LEU A 163 -4.39 3.57 6.01
C LEU A 163 -5.56 4.56 6.11
N VAL A 164 -5.67 5.50 5.18
CA VAL A 164 -6.82 6.43 5.11
C VAL A 164 -8.14 5.66 4.97
N ALA A 165 -8.21 4.72 4.02
CA ALA A 165 -9.41 3.91 3.79
C ALA A 165 -9.75 2.99 4.98
N GLU A 166 -8.76 2.35 5.58
CA GLU A 166 -8.94 1.46 6.73
C GLU A 166 -9.38 2.24 7.98
N THR A 167 -8.78 3.42 8.23
CA THR A 167 -9.16 4.28 9.34
C THR A 167 -10.60 4.77 9.19
N ALA A 168 -10.98 5.21 7.99
CA ALA A 168 -12.34 5.65 7.70
C ALA A 168 -13.35 4.49 7.84
N THR A 169 -13.03 3.30 7.35
CA THR A 169 -13.88 2.11 7.48
C THR A 169 -14.04 1.71 8.95
N ALA A 170 -12.96 1.70 9.73
CA ALA A 170 -13.01 1.37 11.16
C ALA A 170 -13.85 2.40 11.95
N TRP A 171 -13.73 3.68 11.62
CA TRP A 171 -14.52 4.76 12.21
C TRP A 171 -16.02 4.62 11.92
N LEU A 172 -16.37 4.30 10.66
CA LEU A 172 -17.76 4.02 10.25
C LEU A 172 -18.31 2.75 10.93
N THR A 173 -17.50 1.70 11.04
CA THR A 173 -17.87 0.47 11.72
C THR A 173 -18.20 0.74 13.19
N TYR A 174 -17.36 1.51 13.88
CA TYR A 174 -17.64 1.95 15.24
C TYR A 174 -18.97 2.69 15.35
N GLY A 175 -19.27 3.64 14.44
CA GLY A 175 -20.53 4.37 14.41
C GLY A 175 -21.74 3.48 14.17
N ALA A 176 -21.60 2.49 13.27
CA ALA A 176 -22.65 1.50 13.01
C ALA A 176 -22.94 0.66 14.26
N ASP A 177 -21.91 0.15 14.91
CA ASP A 177 -22.06 -0.68 16.10
C ASP A 177 -22.57 0.11 17.32
N ALA A 178 -22.17 1.40 17.44
CA ALA A 178 -22.74 2.31 18.44
C ALA A 178 -24.24 2.56 18.19
N GLN A 179 -24.66 2.77 16.97
CA GLN A 179 -26.07 2.92 16.59
C GLN A 179 -26.85 1.63 16.82
N GLN A 180 -26.28 0.48 16.46
CA GLN A 180 -26.90 -0.83 16.69
C GLN A 180 -27.05 -1.14 18.17
N LEU A 181 -26.08 -0.78 19.01
CA LEU A 181 -26.16 -0.89 20.46
C LEU A 181 -27.32 -0.06 21.02
N ARG A 182 -27.46 1.18 20.59
CA ARG A 182 -28.60 2.05 21.01
C ARG A 182 -29.96 1.45 20.64
N ILE A 183 -30.10 0.93 19.42
CA ILE A 183 -31.32 0.23 18.98
C ILE A 183 -31.59 -0.99 19.87
N SER A 184 -30.56 -1.79 20.16
CA SER A 184 -30.68 -2.97 21.00
C SER A 184 -31.05 -2.63 22.44
N GLU A 185 -30.47 -1.59 23.03
CA GLU A 185 -30.78 -1.12 24.39
C GLU A 185 -32.20 -0.54 24.49
N ALA A 186 -32.64 0.24 23.50
CA ALA A 186 -34.01 0.73 23.44
C ALA A 186 -35.03 -0.42 23.30
N THR A 187 -34.70 -1.43 22.49
CA THR A 187 -35.52 -2.63 22.32
C THR A 187 -35.57 -3.46 23.62
N LEU A 188 -34.43 -3.65 24.28
CA LEU A 188 -34.35 -4.34 25.58
C LEU A 188 -35.26 -3.66 26.59
N LYS A 189 -35.16 -2.33 26.70
CA LYS A 189 -36.04 -1.57 27.64
C LYS A 189 -37.51 -1.78 27.33
N THR A 190 -37.92 -1.76 26.08
CA THR A 190 -39.30 -1.99 25.63
C THR A 190 -39.77 -3.40 26.00
N TYR A 191 -38.89 -4.40 25.86
CA TYR A 191 -39.21 -5.78 26.19
C TYR A 191 -39.25 -6.01 27.70
N GLU A 192 -38.40 -5.36 28.51
CA GLU A 192 -38.45 -5.39 29.97
C GLU A 192 -39.74 -4.76 30.50
N ASP A 193 -40.20 -3.64 29.90
CA ASP A 193 -41.49 -3.04 30.23
C ASP A 193 -42.65 -4.00 29.92
N SER A 194 -42.57 -4.68 28.76
CA SER A 194 -43.57 -5.69 28.38
C SER A 194 -43.55 -6.93 29.33
N LEU A 195 -42.39 -7.35 29.78
CA LEU A 195 -42.25 -8.46 30.71
C LEU A 195 -42.89 -8.12 32.04
N ARG A 196 -42.65 -6.94 32.62
CA ARG A 196 -43.30 -6.50 33.86
C ARG A 196 -44.83 -6.51 33.75
N LEU A 197 -45.37 -6.09 32.61
CA LEU A 197 -46.81 -6.15 32.36
C LEU A 197 -47.31 -7.59 32.25
N ALA A 198 -46.59 -8.46 31.55
CA ALA A 198 -46.93 -9.87 31.38
C ALA A 198 -46.90 -10.62 32.74
N GLU A 199 -45.94 -10.34 33.59
CA GLU A 199 -45.83 -10.88 34.94
C GLU A 199 -47.03 -10.46 35.80
N ALA A 200 -47.37 -9.17 35.84
CA ALA A 200 -48.53 -8.65 36.59
C ALA A 200 -49.88 -9.19 36.05
N ARG A 201 -50.03 -9.45 34.77
CA ARG A 201 -51.21 -10.10 34.18
C ARG A 201 -51.24 -11.59 34.56
N HIS A 202 -50.13 -12.30 34.51
CA HIS A 202 -50.06 -13.71 34.82
C HIS A 202 -50.43 -14.00 36.29
N GLU A 203 -49.91 -13.22 37.25
CA GLU A 203 -50.25 -13.28 38.66
C GLU A 203 -51.75 -13.13 38.93
N ARG A 204 -52.44 -12.37 38.08
CA ARG A 204 -53.89 -12.15 38.15
C ARG A 204 -54.71 -13.12 37.28
N GLY A 205 -54.04 -14.13 36.67
CA GLY A 205 -54.70 -15.12 35.79
C GLY A 205 -55.09 -14.58 34.41
N GLY A 206 -54.59 -13.38 34.03
CA GLY A 206 -54.92 -12.71 32.78
C GLY A 206 -53.98 -13.00 31.59
N SER A 207 -52.90 -13.75 31.78
CA SER A 207 -52.04 -14.23 30.71
C SER A 207 -51.56 -15.65 30.96
N SER A 208 -51.21 -16.36 29.85
CA SER A 208 -50.72 -17.73 29.93
C SER A 208 -49.26 -17.80 30.34
N GLY A 209 -48.82 -18.92 30.94
CA GLY A 209 -47.38 -19.18 31.20
C GLY A 209 -46.55 -19.24 29.93
N LEU A 210 -47.17 -19.59 28.78
CA LEU A 210 -46.54 -19.55 27.46
C LEU A 210 -46.18 -18.10 27.06
N GLU A 211 -47.14 -17.18 27.15
CA GLU A 211 -46.93 -15.76 26.87
C GLU A 211 -45.82 -15.14 27.71
N LEU A 212 -45.85 -15.43 29.03
CA LEU A 212 -44.79 -15.00 29.95
C LEU A 212 -43.40 -15.54 29.54
N SER A 213 -43.32 -16.84 29.21
CA SER A 213 -42.06 -17.46 28.78
C SER A 213 -41.55 -16.89 27.44
N GLN A 214 -42.44 -16.63 26.51
CA GLN A 214 -42.11 -16.00 25.22
C GLN A 214 -41.59 -14.56 25.41
N THR A 215 -42.22 -13.79 26.31
CA THR A 215 -41.77 -12.44 26.65
C THR A 215 -40.38 -12.45 27.30
N ARG A 216 -40.13 -13.39 28.23
CA ARG A 216 -38.80 -13.60 28.82
C ARG A 216 -37.74 -13.93 27.77
N THR A 217 -38.08 -14.77 26.79
CA THR A 217 -37.18 -15.08 25.69
C THR A 217 -36.76 -13.83 24.89
N LEU A 218 -37.69 -12.91 24.65
CA LEU A 218 -37.36 -11.63 23.98
C LEU A 218 -36.38 -10.78 24.78
N VAL A 219 -36.65 -10.65 26.09
CA VAL A 219 -35.79 -9.87 26.99
C VAL A 219 -34.38 -10.44 27.01
N GLU A 220 -34.24 -11.76 27.19
CA GLU A 220 -32.91 -12.38 27.26
C GLU A 220 -32.20 -12.36 25.93
N THR A 221 -32.92 -12.45 24.80
CA THR A 221 -32.31 -12.25 23.45
C THR A 221 -31.77 -10.85 23.28
N ALA A 222 -32.60 -9.82 23.58
CA ALA A 222 -32.16 -8.43 23.47
C ALA A 222 -31.01 -8.08 24.45
N ARG A 223 -31.03 -8.68 25.67
CA ARG A 223 -29.94 -8.51 26.63
C ARG A 223 -28.64 -9.13 26.15
N THR A 224 -28.70 -10.28 25.52
CA THR A 224 -27.55 -10.95 24.91
C THR A 224 -26.98 -10.11 23.76
N ASP A 225 -27.85 -9.57 22.89
CA ASP A 225 -27.43 -8.70 21.79
C ASP A 225 -26.75 -7.43 22.30
N ALA A 226 -27.35 -6.75 23.29
CA ALA A 226 -26.74 -5.55 23.88
C ALA A 226 -25.38 -5.85 24.53
N ALA A 227 -25.24 -6.98 25.23
CA ALA A 227 -23.97 -7.39 25.84
C ALA A 227 -22.90 -7.68 24.76
N ARG A 228 -23.27 -8.39 23.71
CA ARG A 228 -22.38 -8.68 22.56
C ARG A 228 -21.92 -7.39 21.89
N LEU A 229 -22.83 -6.46 21.62
CA LEU A 229 -22.53 -5.18 20.95
C LEU A 229 -21.65 -4.27 21.80
N ARG A 230 -21.80 -4.25 23.13
CA ARG A 230 -20.86 -3.53 24.01
C ARG A 230 -19.44 -4.09 23.89
N GLY A 231 -19.31 -5.42 23.84
CA GLY A 231 -18.01 -6.07 23.60
C GLY A 231 -17.42 -5.74 22.23
N GLN A 232 -18.26 -5.73 21.17
CA GLN A 232 -17.86 -5.39 19.83
C GLN A 232 -17.37 -3.93 19.76
N LEU A 233 -18.13 -3.00 20.30
CA LEU A 233 -17.76 -1.57 20.31
C LEU A 233 -16.42 -1.30 21.02
N ALA A 234 -16.13 -2.07 22.11
CA ALA A 234 -14.84 -1.97 22.76
C ALA A 234 -13.69 -2.49 21.85
N GLN A 235 -13.94 -3.56 21.08
CA GLN A 235 -12.97 -4.07 20.11
C GLN A 235 -12.74 -3.08 18.96
N ASP A 236 -13.79 -2.48 18.43
CA ASP A 236 -13.71 -1.48 17.36
C ASP A 236 -12.91 -0.25 17.79
N ARG A 237 -13.13 0.20 19.03
CA ARG A 237 -12.33 1.27 19.63
C ARG A 237 -10.85 0.91 19.71
N ASN A 238 -10.52 -0.34 20.07
CA ASN A 238 -9.13 -0.80 20.11
C ASN A 238 -8.53 -0.90 18.71
N ALA A 239 -9.29 -1.37 17.73
CA ALA A 239 -8.87 -1.44 16.33
C ALA A 239 -8.59 -0.02 15.77
N LEU A 240 -9.49 0.92 16.03
CA LEU A 240 -9.31 2.31 15.62
C LEU A 240 -8.10 2.96 16.31
N ALA A 241 -7.89 2.68 17.61
CA ALA A 241 -6.71 3.16 18.34
C ALA A 241 -5.40 2.60 17.78
N LEU A 242 -5.39 1.36 17.30
CA LEU A 242 -4.23 0.77 16.62
C LEU A 242 -3.93 1.50 15.30
N LEU A 243 -4.95 1.74 14.49
CA LEU A 243 -4.80 2.47 13.22
C LEU A 243 -4.36 3.91 13.45
N ALA A 244 -4.97 4.59 14.43
CA ALA A 244 -4.63 5.96 14.80
C ALA A 244 -3.24 6.10 15.48
N GLY A 245 -2.59 4.98 15.83
CA GLY A 245 -1.31 4.96 16.51
C GLY A 245 -1.35 5.42 17.97
N GLY A 246 -2.55 5.50 18.56
CA GLY A 246 -2.81 5.93 19.94
C GLY A 246 -4.30 6.01 20.23
N GLN A 247 -4.66 6.38 21.46
CA GLN A 247 -6.06 6.54 21.86
C GLN A 247 -6.72 7.66 21.03
N VAL A 248 -7.97 7.41 20.61
CA VAL A 248 -8.82 8.40 19.95
C VAL A 248 -9.74 9.01 21.00
N ASP A 249 -9.83 10.32 21.01
CA ASP A 249 -10.69 11.05 21.94
C ASP A 249 -12.17 10.68 21.73
N ALA A 250 -12.92 10.59 22.82
CA ALA A 250 -14.32 10.18 22.76
C ALA A 250 -15.20 11.12 21.90
N ASP A 251 -14.87 12.41 21.89
CA ASP A 251 -15.58 13.43 21.12
C ASP A 251 -15.39 13.30 19.61
N LEU A 252 -14.35 12.54 19.18
CA LEU A 252 -14.09 12.26 17.77
C LEU A 252 -14.76 10.95 17.31
N LEU A 253 -15.34 10.19 18.23
CA LEU A 253 -16.02 8.93 17.88
C LEU A 253 -17.45 9.20 17.42
N PRO A 254 -17.92 8.53 16.36
CA PRO A 254 -19.28 8.71 15.86
C PRO A 254 -20.31 7.95 16.70
N ASP A 255 -21.48 8.52 16.89
CA ASP A 255 -22.60 7.81 17.52
C ASP A 255 -23.46 7.05 16.50
N SER A 256 -23.34 7.39 15.22
CA SER A 256 -24.18 6.84 14.14
C SER A 256 -23.48 6.98 12.81
N ILE A 257 -23.96 6.25 11.81
CA ILE A 257 -23.61 6.48 10.41
C ILE A 257 -24.54 7.53 9.85
N GLU A 258 -23.97 8.66 9.38
CA GLU A 258 -24.71 9.69 8.67
C GLU A 258 -24.53 9.55 7.15
N PRO A 259 -25.60 9.65 6.34
CA PRO A 259 -25.51 9.46 4.89
C PRO A 259 -24.61 10.48 4.17
N GLN A 260 -24.30 11.62 4.79
CA GLN A 260 -23.58 12.75 4.19
C GLN A 260 -22.06 12.77 4.48
N LEU A 261 -21.52 11.69 5.07
CA LEU A 261 -20.09 11.63 5.46
C LEU A 261 -19.12 11.67 4.28
N LEU A 262 -19.56 11.37 3.07
CA LEU A 262 -18.76 11.30 1.87
C LEU A 262 -19.23 12.30 0.83
N ALA A 263 -18.33 13.17 0.37
CA ALA A 263 -18.63 14.27 -0.57
C ALA A 263 -18.79 13.83 -2.04
N LEU A 264 -18.58 12.55 -2.38
CA LEU A 264 -18.56 12.08 -3.76
C LEU A 264 -19.87 11.43 -4.20
N ALA A 265 -20.38 11.94 -5.33
CA ALA A 265 -21.24 11.15 -6.20
C ALA A 265 -20.44 9.98 -6.81
N PRO A 266 -21.06 8.80 -7.05
CA PRO A 266 -20.38 7.71 -7.71
C PRO A 266 -19.82 8.16 -9.07
N PRO A 267 -18.63 7.66 -9.46
CA PRO A 267 -18.03 8.05 -10.73
C PRO A 267 -18.91 7.64 -11.90
N PRO A 268 -18.86 8.41 -13.00
CA PRO A 268 -19.70 8.16 -14.17
C PRO A 268 -19.35 6.86 -14.88
N ALA A 269 -20.34 6.32 -15.57
CA ALA A 269 -20.16 5.24 -16.54
C ALA A 269 -19.13 5.62 -17.62
N GLY A 270 -18.33 4.65 -18.07
CA GLY A 270 -17.42 4.83 -19.19
C GLY A 270 -16.08 5.52 -18.85
N LEU A 271 -15.67 5.51 -17.58
CA LEU A 271 -14.30 5.90 -17.20
C LEU A 271 -13.27 5.11 -18.03
N PRO A 272 -12.23 5.79 -18.58
CA PRO A 272 -11.14 5.09 -19.25
C PRO A 272 -10.35 4.25 -18.25
N SER A 273 -9.96 3.04 -18.64
CA SER A 273 -9.14 2.17 -17.79
C SER A 273 -7.72 2.72 -17.55
N ASP A 274 -7.30 3.74 -18.31
CA ASP A 274 -6.01 4.43 -18.12
C ASP A 274 -5.85 5.10 -16.75
N VAL A 275 -6.96 5.41 -16.05
CA VAL A 275 -6.93 5.90 -14.66
C VAL A 275 -6.20 4.92 -13.74
N LEU A 276 -6.25 3.62 -14.03
CA LEU A 276 -5.52 2.60 -13.26
C LEU A 276 -4.00 2.81 -13.26
N LEU A 277 -3.44 3.38 -14.33
CA LEU A 277 -1.99 3.62 -14.43
C LEU A 277 -1.49 4.64 -13.41
N GLN A 278 -2.40 5.43 -12.81
CA GLN A 278 -2.07 6.37 -11.74
C GLN A 278 -2.10 5.74 -10.34
N ARG A 279 -2.53 4.47 -10.23
CA ARG A 279 -2.56 3.76 -8.95
C ARG A 279 -1.13 3.50 -8.43
N PRO A 280 -0.86 3.79 -7.16
CA PRO A 280 0.48 3.62 -6.60
C PRO A 280 1.00 2.17 -6.62
N ASP A 281 0.14 1.17 -6.49
CA ASP A 281 0.51 -0.25 -6.56
C ASP A 281 0.93 -0.67 -7.97
N ILE A 282 0.24 -0.17 -9.01
CA ILE A 282 0.58 -0.40 -10.42
C ILE A 282 1.88 0.31 -10.78
N MET A 283 2.04 1.58 -10.34
CA MET A 283 3.29 2.32 -10.51
C MET A 283 4.48 1.61 -9.83
N ALA A 284 4.28 1.01 -8.66
CA ALA A 284 5.32 0.24 -7.98
C ALA A 284 5.75 -0.98 -8.82
N ALA A 285 4.80 -1.72 -9.38
CA ALA A 285 5.07 -2.87 -10.23
C ALA A 285 5.76 -2.47 -11.55
N GLU A 286 5.38 -1.35 -12.16
CA GLU A 286 6.04 -0.78 -13.34
C GLU A 286 7.52 -0.45 -13.04
N HIS A 287 7.79 0.26 -11.96
CA HIS A 287 9.15 0.57 -11.55
C HIS A 287 9.99 -0.68 -11.24
N GLN A 288 9.38 -1.76 -10.72
CA GLN A 288 10.07 -3.04 -10.56
C GLN A 288 10.44 -3.66 -11.91
N LEU A 289 9.57 -3.59 -12.91
CA LEU A 289 9.86 -4.03 -14.27
C LEU A 289 11.00 -3.23 -14.90
N LEU A 290 10.99 -1.90 -14.74
CA LEU A 290 12.07 -1.03 -15.22
C LEU A 290 13.40 -1.34 -14.53
N ALA A 291 13.39 -1.64 -13.23
CA ALA A 291 14.58 -2.07 -12.49
C ALA A 291 15.14 -3.40 -13.03
N ALA A 292 14.28 -4.36 -13.36
CA ALA A 292 14.70 -5.64 -13.93
C ALA A 292 15.24 -5.45 -15.37
N ASN A 293 14.66 -4.58 -16.18
CA ASN A 293 15.19 -4.21 -17.50
C ASN A 293 16.62 -3.63 -17.40
N ALA A 294 16.85 -2.75 -16.43
CA ALA A 294 18.18 -2.20 -16.19
C ALA A 294 19.18 -3.30 -15.77
N ASN A 295 18.77 -4.26 -14.96
CA ASN A 295 19.63 -5.40 -14.56
C ASN A 295 20.04 -6.27 -15.76
N ILE A 296 19.18 -6.47 -16.75
CA ILE A 296 19.57 -7.15 -18.00
C ILE A 296 20.70 -6.38 -18.70
N GLY A 297 20.61 -5.04 -18.73
CA GLY A 297 21.69 -4.20 -19.28
C GLY A 297 23.03 -4.42 -18.57
N ALA A 298 23.01 -4.49 -17.23
CA ALA A 298 24.20 -4.79 -16.43
C ALA A 298 24.75 -6.22 -16.69
N ALA A 299 23.85 -7.21 -16.78
CA ALA A 299 24.23 -8.61 -17.07
C ALA A 299 24.83 -8.77 -18.49
N ARG A 300 24.32 -8.04 -19.48
CA ARG A 300 24.89 -7.99 -20.84
C ARG A 300 26.24 -7.30 -20.85
N ALA A 301 26.39 -6.20 -20.12
CA ALA A 301 27.64 -5.47 -20.01
C ALA A 301 28.77 -6.33 -19.42
N ALA A 302 28.47 -7.30 -18.56
CA ALA A 302 29.43 -8.21 -17.97
C ALA A 302 30.14 -9.15 -18.97
N PHE A 303 29.66 -9.27 -20.20
CA PHE A 303 30.34 -10.03 -21.27
C PHE A 303 31.45 -9.22 -21.96
N PHE A 304 31.48 -7.91 -21.76
CA PHE A 304 32.44 -7.01 -22.36
C PHE A 304 33.65 -6.79 -21.44
N PRO A 305 34.79 -6.24 -21.99
CA PRO A 305 35.92 -5.91 -21.15
C PRO A 305 35.58 -4.89 -20.07
N SER A 306 36.00 -5.15 -18.84
CA SER A 306 35.99 -4.14 -17.76
C SER A 306 37.36 -3.45 -17.71
N ILE A 307 37.34 -2.12 -17.56
CA ILE A 307 38.54 -1.30 -17.40
C ILE A 307 38.51 -0.71 -16.01
N THR A 308 39.46 -1.10 -15.17
CA THR A 308 39.62 -0.54 -13.84
C THR A 308 40.86 0.36 -13.75
N LEU A 309 40.74 1.43 -12.99
CA LEU A 309 41.83 2.37 -12.72
C LEU A 309 42.17 2.32 -11.23
N THR A 310 43.46 2.03 -10.97
CA THR A 310 44.06 2.19 -9.64
C THR A 310 45.19 3.19 -9.75
N GLY A 311 45.20 4.17 -8.82
CA GLY A 311 46.28 5.16 -8.80
C GLY A 311 46.51 5.66 -7.40
N SER A 312 47.76 5.89 -7.03
CA SER A 312 48.12 6.45 -5.73
C SER A 312 49.27 7.43 -5.81
N ILE A 313 49.31 8.33 -4.85
CA ILE A 313 50.45 9.21 -4.61
C ILE A 313 50.73 9.28 -3.11
N GLY A 314 52.00 9.23 -2.73
CA GLY A 314 52.40 9.20 -1.32
C GLY A 314 53.90 9.18 -1.13
N SER A 315 54.32 8.60 -0.03
CA SER A 315 55.71 8.36 0.36
C SER A 315 56.00 6.88 0.59
N GLY A 316 57.19 6.41 0.27
CA GLY A 316 57.61 5.04 0.49
C GLY A 316 59.10 4.97 0.94
N SER A 317 59.38 4.17 1.96
CA SER A 317 60.74 3.99 2.52
C SER A 317 60.94 2.56 3.05
N GLY A 318 62.19 2.13 3.08
CA GLY A 318 62.56 0.87 3.73
C GLY A 318 62.55 0.94 5.25
N GLU A 319 62.50 2.14 5.85
CA GLU A 319 62.46 2.36 7.29
C GLU A 319 61.28 3.29 7.62
N LEU A 320 60.55 3.00 8.69
CA LEU A 320 59.42 3.80 9.11
C LEU A 320 59.81 5.21 9.50
N SER A 321 60.98 5.39 10.13
CA SER A 321 61.55 6.69 10.55
C SER A 321 61.71 7.69 9.40
N ASN A 322 62.02 7.16 8.21
CA ASN A 322 62.38 7.96 7.01
C ASN A 322 61.20 8.08 6.02
N LEU A 323 60.01 7.61 6.41
CA LEU A 323 58.87 7.54 5.49
C LEU A 323 58.46 8.91 4.88
N PHE A 324 58.60 9.97 5.60
CA PHE A 324 58.22 11.31 5.15
C PHE A 324 59.40 12.24 4.85
N ASP A 325 60.59 11.71 4.71
CA ASP A 325 61.79 12.44 4.35
C ASP A 325 61.75 12.97 2.90
N SER A 326 62.64 13.92 2.62
CA SER A 326 62.76 14.45 1.27
C SER A 326 63.28 13.35 0.30
N GLY A 327 62.55 13.15 -0.82
CA GLY A 327 62.94 12.13 -1.82
C GLY A 327 62.16 10.83 -1.71
N THR A 328 61.29 10.63 -0.70
CA THR A 328 60.50 9.40 -0.51
C THR A 328 59.19 9.42 -1.34
N ARG A 329 58.91 10.44 -2.18
CA ARG A 329 57.71 10.55 -2.98
C ARG A 329 57.61 9.37 -3.96
N VAL A 330 56.51 8.65 -3.91
CA VAL A 330 56.13 7.60 -4.83
C VAL A 330 54.75 7.85 -5.42
N TRP A 331 54.55 7.42 -6.65
CA TRP A 331 53.23 7.42 -7.28
C TRP A 331 53.07 6.16 -8.13
N SER A 332 51.81 5.73 -8.29
CA SER A 332 51.46 4.60 -9.16
C SER A 332 50.23 4.93 -9.99
N PHE A 333 50.18 4.46 -11.22
CA PHE A 333 49.00 4.49 -12.08
C PHE A 333 48.89 3.18 -12.83
N LEU A 334 47.91 2.36 -12.54
CA LEU A 334 47.75 0.99 -12.97
C LEU A 334 46.36 0.82 -13.64
N PRO A 335 46.20 1.17 -14.92
CA PRO A 335 45.04 0.79 -15.70
C PRO A 335 45.08 -0.72 -15.96
N LYS A 336 43.97 -1.41 -15.69
CA LYS A 336 43.82 -2.86 -15.89
C LYS A 336 42.60 -3.11 -16.78
N ILE A 337 42.77 -3.90 -17.83
CA ILE A 337 41.70 -4.38 -18.72
C ILE A 337 41.51 -5.86 -18.45
N THR A 338 40.28 -6.27 -18.16
CA THR A 338 39.91 -7.67 -17.94
C THR A 338 38.80 -8.06 -18.88
N LEU A 339 39.04 -9.00 -19.78
CA LEU A 339 38.02 -9.61 -20.65
C LEU A 339 37.77 -11.06 -20.19
N PRO A 340 36.55 -11.40 -19.74
CA PRO A 340 36.23 -12.78 -19.36
C PRO A 340 36.10 -13.65 -20.63
N ILE A 341 37.05 -14.58 -20.83
CA ILE A 341 37.03 -15.52 -21.98
C ILE A 341 36.24 -16.77 -21.65
N PHE A 342 36.47 -17.34 -20.46
CA PHE A 342 35.81 -18.55 -20.01
C PHE A 342 35.53 -18.48 -18.50
N GLN A 343 34.27 -18.63 -18.11
CA GLN A 343 33.82 -18.63 -16.72
C GLN A 343 32.86 -19.81 -16.42
N GLY A 344 33.05 -20.95 -17.06
CA GLY A 344 32.21 -22.14 -16.79
C GLY A 344 30.72 -21.95 -16.99
N GLY A 345 30.30 -21.03 -17.87
CA GLY A 345 28.88 -20.71 -18.12
C GLY A 345 28.25 -19.64 -17.21
N LYS A 346 28.95 -19.12 -16.18
CA LYS A 346 28.43 -18.17 -15.18
C LYS A 346 27.75 -16.95 -15.80
N LEU A 347 28.37 -16.32 -16.80
CA LEU A 347 27.80 -15.11 -17.44
C LEU A 347 26.49 -15.41 -18.17
N ARG A 348 26.41 -16.56 -18.87
CA ARG A 348 25.17 -16.98 -19.54
C ARG A 348 24.07 -17.28 -18.53
N ALA A 349 24.40 -17.97 -17.42
CA ALA A 349 23.45 -18.25 -16.36
C ALA A 349 22.95 -16.95 -15.70
N ASN A 350 23.84 -15.99 -15.38
CA ASN A 350 23.43 -14.70 -14.82
C ASN A 350 22.51 -13.92 -15.77
N LEU A 351 22.79 -13.93 -17.09
CA LEU A 351 21.90 -13.30 -18.07
C LEU A 351 20.55 -14.03 -18.15
N ALA A 352 20.55 -15.35 -18.08
CA ALA A 352 19.29 -16.12 -18.05
C ALA A 352 18.46 -15.80 -16.79
N VAL A 353 19.09 -15.66 -15.62
CA VAL A 353 18.44 -15.21 -14.38
C VAL A 353 17.85 -13.80 -14.57
N ALA A 354 18.63 -12.84 -15.07
CA ALA A 354 18.14 -11.47 -15.27
C ALA A 354 16.95 -11.40 -16.26
N ASN A 355 16.95 -12.24 -17.31
CA ASN A 355 15.81 -12.33 -18.22
C ASN A 355 14.58 -12.95 -17.53
N ALA A 356 14.76 -14.01 -16.73
CA ALA A 356 13.67 -14.62 -15.96
C ALA A 356 13.09 -13.63 -14.92
N ASP A 357 13.94 -12.87 -14.23
CA ASP A 357 13.52 -11.85 -13.28
C ASP A 357 12.68 -10.76 -13.97
N ARG A 358 13.07 -10.35 -15.19
CA ARG A 358 12.26 -9.42 -16.01
C ARG A 358 10.91 -10.02 -16.39
N ASP A 359 10.86 -11.28 -16.80
CA ASP A 359 9.62 -11.94 -17.18
C ASP A 359 8.67 -12.12 -15.98
N ILE A 360 9.24 -12.40 -14.80
CA ILE A 360 8.51 -12.40 -13.52
C ILE A 360 7.94 -11.01 -13.21
N ALA A 361 8.76 -9.95 -13.31
CA ALA A 361 8.32 -8.58 -13.05
C ALA A 361 7.24 -8.14 -14.05
N LEU A 362 7.34 -8.54 -15.32
CA LEU A 362 6.32 -8.30 -16.34
C LEU A 362 4.98 -8.97 -15.97
N ALA A 363 5.00 -10.24 -15.62
CA ALA A 363 3.80 -10.95 -15.20
C ALA A 363 3.18 -10.35 -13.92
N GLN A 364 4.01 -9.85 -13.00
CA GLN A 364 3.54 -9.13 -11.79
C GLN A 364 2.89 -7.80 -12.13
N TYR A 365 3.45 -7.05 -13.08
CA TYR A 365 2.88 -5.80 -13.56
C TYR A 365 1.54 -6.02 -14.27
N GLU A 366 1.45 -6.99 -15.17
CA GLU A 366 0.19 -7.39 -15.82
C GLU A 366 -0.87 -7.82 -14.80
N LYS A 367 -0.47 -8.62 -13.80
CA LYS A 367 -1.35 -9.03 -12.70
C LYS A 367 -1.84 -7.84 -11.87
N ALA A 368 -0.98 -6.85 -11.59
CA ALA A 368 -1.38 -5.64 -10.86
C ALA A 368 -2.45 -4.86 -11.61
N ILE A 369 -2.31 -4.69 -12.95
CA ILE A 369 -3.30 -4.04 -13.80
C ILE A 369 -4.62 -4.82 -13.79
N GLN A 370 -4.58 -6.14 -14.00
CA GLN A 370 -5.78 -7.00 -13.99
C GLN A 370 -6.49 -6.98 -12.64
N SER A 371 -5.74 -7.01 -11.54
CA SER A 371 -6.30 -6.92 -10.19
C SER A 371 -6.95 -5.56 -9.94
N GLY A 372 -6.30 -4.48 -10.34
CA GLY A 372 -6.83 -3.13 -10.24
C GLY A 372 -8.12 -2.95 -11.05
N PHE A 373 -8.16 -3.48 -12.27
CA PHE A 373 -9.37 -3.47 -13.10
C PHE A 373 -10.51 -4.24 -12.44
N ARG A 374 -10.24 -5.46 -11.93
CA ARG A 374 -11.24 -6.26 -11.22
C ARG A 374 -11.76 -5.55 -9.97
N GLU A 375 -10.87 -5.04 -9.12
CA GLU A 375 -11.27 -4.36 -7.88
C GLU A 375 -12.16 -3.14 -8.15
N THR A 376 -11.83 -2.37 -9.18
CA THR A 376 -12.66 -1.23 -9.59
C THR A 376 -14.00 -1.68 -10.15
N SER A 377 -14.01 -2.73 -10.99
CA SER A 377 -15.25 -3.31 -11.54
C SER A 377 -16.17 -3.83 -10.44
N ASP A 378 -15.60 -4.55 -9.46
CA ASP A 378 -16.35 -5.09 -8.32
C ASP A 378 -16.96 -3.96 -7.49
N ALA A 379 -16.19 -2.91 -7.20
CA ALA A 379 -16.68 -1.76 -6.42
C ALA A 379 -17.76 -0.96 -7.16
N LEU A 380 -17.66 -0.80 -8.48
CA LEU A 380 -18.67 -0.15 -9.31
C LEU A 380 -19.98 -0.95 -9.33
N ALA A 381 -19.90 -2.26 -9.55
CA ALA A 381 -21.07 -3.15 -9.56
C ALA A 381 -21.78 -3.16 -8.20
N LEU A 382 -21.01 -3.22 -7.11
CA LEU A 382 -21.55 -3.16 -5.75
C LEU A 382 -22.22 -1.81 -5.45
N ASN A 383 -21.70 -0.70 -5.98
CA ASN A 383 -22.29 0.62 -5.72
C ASN A 383 -23.74 0.70 -6.19
N VAL A 384 -24.03 0.26 -7.42
CA VAL A 384 -25.40 0.26 -7.98
C VAL A 384 -26.31 -0.65 -7.14
N SER A 385 -25.86 -1.87 -6.85
CA SER A 385 -26.62 -2.84 -6.07
C SER A 385 -26.91 -2.36 -4.65
N LEU A 386 -25.95 -1.75 -3.98
CA LEU A 386 -26.11 -1.26 -2.60
C LEU A 386 -27.04 -0.05 -2.50
N ASP A 387 -27.07 0.85 -3.49
CA ASP A 387 -28.02 1.96 -3.55
C ASP A 387 -29.48 1.46 -3.64
N GLU A 388 -29.73 0.44 -4.45
CA GLU A 388 -31.02 -0.23 -4.53
C GLU A 388 -31.39 -0.95 -3.23
N GLN A 389 -30.43 -1.67 -2.63
CA GLN A 389 -30.64 -2.41 -1.38
C GLN A 389 -30.96 -1.46 -0.22
N VAL A 390 -30.22 -0.35 -0.04
CA VAL A 390 -30.49 0.65 1.00
C VAL A 390 -31.91 1.21 0.85
N SER A 391 -32.32 1.58 -0.38
CA SER A 391 -33.67 2.07 -0.66
C SER A 391 -34.75 1.04 -0.35
N ALA A 392 -34.52 -0.24 -0.67
CA ALA A 392 -35.45 -1.34 -0.38
C ALA A 392 -35.52 -1.63 1.13
N GLN A 393 -34.38 -1.63 1.82
CA GLN A 393 -34.32 -1.85 3.28
C GLN A 393 -35.02 -0.72 4.06
N GLN A 394 -34.90 0.54 3.59
CA GLN A 394 -35.65 1.63 4.22
C GLN A 394 -37.17 1.40 4.12
N ARG A 395 -37.68 1.06 2.94
CA ARG A 395 -39.11 0.72 2.76
C ARG A 395 -39.53 -0.47 3.61
N LEU A 396 -38.66 -1.47 3.76
CA LEU A 396 -38.92 -2.63 4.63
C LEU A 396 -39.03 -2.23 6.10
N VAL A 397 -38.14 -1.36 6.60
CA VAL A 397 -38.21 -0.84 7.96
C VAL A 397 -39.51 -0.08 8.17
N ASP A 398 -39.88 0.84 7.29
CA ASP A 398 -41.12 1.63 7.39
C ASP A 398 -42.36 0.73 7.46
N ALA A 399 -42.41 -0.32 6.63
CA ALA A 399 -43.50 -1.28 6.61
C ALA A 399 -43.52 -2.13 7.89
N ALA A 400 -42.37 -2.63 8.33
CA ALA A 400 -42.25 -3.46 9.54
C ALA A 400 -42.58 -2.69 10.82
N GLU A 401 -42.15 -1.44 10.95
CA GLU A 401 -42.51 -0.55 12.07
C GLU A 401 -44.01 -0.21 12.08
N THR A 402 -44.58 -0.03 10.90
CA THR A 402 -46.04 0.19 10.78
C THR A 402 -46.79 -1.08 11.21
N ALA A 403 -46.36 -2.26 10.74
CA ALA A 403 -46.99 -3.52 11.15
C ALA A 403 -46.87 -3.74 12.66
N ASN A 404 -45.67 -3.48 13.24
CA ASN A 404 -45.46 -3.58 14.69
C ASN A 404 -46.37 -2.66 15.48
N ARG A 405 -46.53 -1.37 15.06
CA ARG A 405 -47.41 -0.44 15.72
C ARG A 405 -48.87 -0.86 15.64
N LEU A 406 -49.35 -1.32 14.48
CA LEU A 406 -50.71 -1.83 14.30
C LEU A 406 -50.97 -3.10 15.08
N SER A 407 -50.04 -4.06 15.07
CA SER A 407 -50.15 -5.30 15.88
C SER A 407 -50.18 -5.01 17.37
N GLN A 408 -49.39 -4.05 17.85
CA GLN A 408 -49.45 -3.62 19.26
C GLN A 408 -50.84 -3.08 19.62
N ALA A 409 -51.41 -2.14 18.82
CA ALA A 409 -52.74 -1.57 19.07
C ALA A 409 -53.86 -2.62 19.04
N ARG A 410 -53.80 -3.60 18.14
CA ARG A 410 -54.76 -4.70 18.04
C ARG A 410 -54.65 -5.66 19.19
N TYR A 411 -53.41 -5.98 19.63
CA TYR A 411 -53.19 -6.80 20.81
C TYR A 411 -53.72 -6.11 22.08
N ASP A 412 -53.47 -4.84 22.28
CA ASP A 412 -53.94 -4.06 23.41
C ASP A 412 -55.51 -3.98 23.46
N ALA A 413 -56.12 -3.99 22.27
CA ALA A 413 -57.58 -4.08 22.11
C ALA A 413 -58.14 -5.52 22.25
N GLY A 414 -57.31 -6.53 22.47
CA GLY A 414 -57.71 -7.92 22.56
C GLY A 414 -58.15 -8.58 21.24
N LEU A 415 -57.80 -7.96 20.08
CA LEU A 415 -58.20 -8.40 18.75
C LEU A 415 -57.20 -9.40 18.13
N ASP A 416 -55.95 -9.37 18.54
CA ASP A 416 -54.89 -10.22 18.02
C ASP A 416 -54.20 -10.99 19.14
N SER A 417 -53.56 -12.12 18.77
CA SER A 417 -52.78 -12.93 19.68
C SER A 417 -51.42 -12.29 19.99
N PHE A 418 -50.85 -12.61 21.16
CA PHE A 418 -49.48 -12.20 21.50
C PHE A 418 -48.45 -12.69 20.51
N VAL A 419 -48.67 -13.87 19.87
CA VAL A 419 -47.77 -14.43 18.85
C VAL A 419 -47.66 -13.52 17.61
N THR A 420 -48.79 -12.94 17.19
CA THR A 420 -48.81 -11.96 16.05
C THR A 420 -47.99 -10.71 16.37
N LEU A 421 -48.17 -10.16 17.59
CA LEU A 421 -47.38 -9.04 18.05
C LEU A 421 -45.88 -9.39 18.18
N LEU A 422 -45.56 -10.57 18.71
CA LEU A 422 -44.20 -11.05 18.84
C LEU A 422 -43.47 -11.14 17.50
N ASP A 423 -44.14 -11.66 16.46
CA ASP A 423 -43.60 -11.78 15.12
C ASP A 423 -43.36 -10.38 14.49
N ALA A 424 -44.31 -9.47 14.61
CA ALA A 424 -44.17 -8.08 14.13
C ALA A 424 -42.98 -7.35 14.80
N ARG A 425 -42.79 -7.52 16.13
CA ARG A 425 -41.67 -6.95 16.87
C ARG A 425 -40.32 -7.48 16.42
N ARG A 426 -40.21 -8.80 16.24
CA ARG A 426 -38.98 -9.44 15.72
C ARG A 426 -38.65 -8.97 14.32
N THR A 427 -39.66 -8.88 13.46
CA THR A 427 -39.49 -8.42 12.08
C THR A 427 -39.00 -6.97 12.05
N ALA A 428 -39.59 -6.06 12.82
CA ALA A 428 -39.18 -4.67 12.89
C ALA A 428 -37.74 -4.52 13.40
N TYR A 429 -37.38 -5.23 14.48
CA TYR A 429 -36.01 -5.22 15.04
C TYR A 429 -34.99 -5.73 14.03
N SER A 430 -35.26 -6.88 13.40
CA SER A 430 -34.36 -7.46 12.37
C SER A 430 -34.22 -6.55 11.16
N ALA A 431 -35.30 -5.91 10.71
CA ALA A 431 -35.26 -4.98 9.57
C ALA A 431 -34.37 -3.77 9.86
N GLN A 432 -34.47 -3.18 11.06
CA GLN A 432 -33.59 -2.06 11.49
C GLN A 432 -32.12 -2.45 11.51
N GLN A 433 -31.78 -3.63 12.04
CA GLN A 433 -30.40 -4.13 12.07
C GLN A 433 -29.86 -4.37 10.66
N THR A 434 -30.64 -5.00 9.78
CA THR A 434 -30.23 -5.29 8.40
C THR A 434 -30.04 -3.99 7.60
N ARG A 435 -30.92 -2.99 7.77
CA ARG A 435 -30.77 -1.69 7.15
C ARG A 435 -29.43 -1.05 7.50
N LEU A 436 -29.09 -1.02 8.79
CA LEU A 436 -27.84 -0.41 9.26
C LEU A 436 -26.59 -1.13 8.69
N GLN A 437 -26.63 -2.45 8.60
CA GLN A 437 -25.54 -3.23 7.96
C GLN A 437 -25.42 -2.92 6.48
N THR A 438 -26.54 -2.75 5.77
CA THR A 438 -26.54 -2.40 4.34
C THR A 438 -26.03 -0.97 4.12
N GLU A 439 -26.38 -0.02 4.99
CA GLU A 439 -25.83 1.35 4.97
C GLU A 439 -24.32 1.36 5.21
N LEU A 440 -23.83 0.60 6.19
CA LEU A 440 -22.39 0.45 6.44
C LEU A 440 -21.69 -0.12 5.22
N ALA A 441 -22.25 -1.17 4.61
CA ALA A 441 -21.70 -1.79 3.40
C ALA A 441 -21.62 -0.77 2.24
N GLN A 442 -22.67 0.06 2.05
CA GLN A 442 -22.69 1.11 1.04
C GLN A 442 -21.58 2.15 1.27
N GLN A 443 -21.45 2.67 2.49
CA GLN A 443 -20.43 3.68 2.80
C GLN A 443 -19.00 3.08 2.67
N THR A 444 -18.80 1.87 3.14
CA THR A 444 -17.51 1.15 2.99
C THR A 444 -17.17 0.91 1.52
N ASN A 445 -18.16 0.57 0.69
CA ASN A 445 -17.92 0.41 -0.76
C ASN A 445 -17.53 1.73 -1.44
N ARG A 446 -18.10 2.87 -1.02
CA ARG A 446 -17.70 4.19 -1.52
C ARG A 446 -16.25 4.54 -1.16
N ILE A 447 -15.82 4.21 0.07
CA ILE A 447 -14.41 4.35 0.49
C ILE A 447 -13.52 3.44 -0.35
N THR A 448 -13.95 2.19 -0.57
CA THR A 448 -13.23 1.24 -1.42
C THR A 448 -13.10 1.77 -2.84
N LEU A 449 -14.17 2.30 -3.42
CA LEU A 449 -14.17 2.89 -4.76
C LEU A 449 -13.17 4.05 -4.85
N TYR A 450 -13.15 4.95 -3.87
CA TYR A 450 -12.16 6.02 -3.77
C TYR A 450 -10.73 5.49 -3.76
N LYS A 451 -10.44 4.46 -2.94
CA LYS A 451 -9.14 3.80 -2.85
C LYS A 451 -8.72 3.16 -4.18
N VAL A 452 -9.58 2.33 -4.78
CA VAL A 452 -9.22 1.57 -5.99
C VAL A 452 -9.09 2.44 -7.23
N MET A 453 -9.66 3.65 -7.22
CA MET A 453 -9.47 4.66 -8.25
C MET A 453 -8.22 5.52 -8.04
N GLY A 454 -7.41 5.25 -7.01
CA GLY A 454 -6.15 5.94 -6.75
C GLY A 454 -6.30 7.32 -6.10
N GLY A 455 -7.46 7.63 -5.50
CA GLY A 455 -7.68 8.88 -4.76
C GLY A 455 -6.92 8.92 -3.43
N GLY A 456 -6.61 10.12 -2.92
CA GLY A 456 -6.20 10.32 -1.53
C GLY A 456 -4.71 10.45 -1.25
N TRP A 457 -3.84 10.34 -2.24
CA TRP A 457 -2.40 10.50 -2.01
C TRP A 457 -1.88 11.92 -2.34
N HIS A 458 -2.68 12.74 -3.02
CA HIS A 458 -2.41 14.16 -3.20
C HIS A 458 -2.91 14.93 -1.99
N GLU A 459 -2.01 15.48 -1.18
CA GLU A 459 -2.33 16.60 -0.31
C GLU A 459 -2.17 17.86 -1.14
N ARG A 460 -3.29 18.57 -1.38
CA ARG A 460 -3.16 19.99 -1.71
C ARG A 460 -2.61 20.66 -0.45
N GLY A 461 -1.31 21.01 -0.49
CA GLY A 461 -0.63 21.77 0.55
C GLY A 461 -1.26 23.13 0.78
#